data_02572861e69b501bd36fe0ee90238b9a
#
_entry.id   02572861e69b501bd36fe0ee90238b9a
#
_cell.length_a   1.000
_cell.length_b   1.000
_cell.length_c   1.000
_cell.angle_alpha   90.00
_cell.angle_beta   90.00
_cell.angle_gamma   90.00
#
_symmetry.space_group_name_H-M   'P 1'
#
loop_
_entity.id
_entity.type
_entity.pdbx_description
1 polymer ?
#
loop_
_entity_poly.entity_id
_entity_poly.type
_entity_poly.pdbx_seq_one_letter_code
_entity_poly.pdbx_strand_id
1 'polypeptide(L)'
;MNEYVDNEARKARLVGKTVTMAHGAGGRQTSELIDMIFKAHFDNPDLTADDAAVLAPPVGKMAVSTDGFIVSPAFYPGGNIGKLSICGTVNDLSCMGAKPLY
;
A
#
# COMPACT_ATOMS: atom_id res chain seq x y z
N MET A 1 -19.75 9.17 20.05
CA MET A 1 -19.28 9.96 18.92
C MET A 1 -19.00 9.00 17.78
N ASN A 2 -19.54 9.23 16.63
CA ASN A 2 -19.56 8.22 15.57
C ASN A 2 -18.17 8.14 14.91
N GLU A 3 -17.48 7.03 15.05
CA GLU A 3 -16.12 6.77 14.54
C GLU A 3 -15.99 7.08 13.02
N TYR A 4 -17.07 6.89 12.29
CA TYR A 4 -17.16 7.21 10.86
C TYR A 4 -17.04 8.73 10.56
N VAL A 5 -17.65 9.56 11.39
CA VAL A 5 -17.61 11.04 11.22
C VAL A 5 -16.21 11.58 11.54
N ASP A 6 -15.51 10.97 12.49
CA ASP A 6 -14.14 11.36 12.83
C ASP A 6 -13.17 11.01 11.69
N ASN A 7 -13.34 9.87 11.05
CA ASN A 7 -12.50 9.44 9.92
C ASN A 7 -12.62 10.37 8.70
N GLU A 8 -13.81 10.83 8.35
CA GLU A 8 -13.99 11.78 7.24
C GLU A 8 -13.37 13.15 7.54
N ALA A 9 -13.52 13.65 8.76
CA ALA A 9 -12.89 14.90 9.18
C ALA A 9 -11.35 14.77 9.23
N ARG A 10 -10.82 13.60 9.56
CA ARG A 10 -9.38 13.31 9.54
C ARG A 10 -8.85 13.20 8.11
N LYS A 11 -9.56 12.53 7.21
CA LYS A 11 -9.22 12.49 5.77
C LYS A 11 -9.18 13.86 5.15
N ALA A 12 -10.16 14.72 5.44
CA ALA A 12 -10.22 16.08 4.92
C ALA A 12 -8.98 16.91 5.30
N ARG A 13 -8.37 16.64 6.45
CA ARG A 13 -7.12 17.29 6.87
C ARG A 13 -5.89 16.86 6.07
N LEU A 14 -5.93 15.73 5.40
CA LEU A 14 -4.82 15.20 4.59
C LEU A 14 -4.90 15.65 3.12
N VAL A 15 -6.07 16.07 2.67
CA VAL A 15 -6.25 16.54 1.29
C VAL A 15 -5.34 17.73 1.01
N GLY A 16 -4.59 17.67 -0.09
CA GLY A 16 -3.67 18.71 -0.51
C GLY A 16 -2.36 18.80 0.28
N LYS A 17 -2.13 17.90 1.24
CA LYS A 17 -0.85 17.82 1.96
C LYS A 17 0.13 16.93 1.24
N THR A 18 1.41 17.24 1.40
CA THR A 18 2.53 16.41 0.93
C THR A 18 3.17 15.67 2.09
N VAL A 19 3.73 14.50 1.79
CA VAL A 19 4.54 13.75 2.75
C VAL A 19 5.81 14.54 3.07
N THR A 20 6.13 14.67 4.34
CA THR A 20 7.33 15.36 4.85
C THR A 20 8.16 14.43 5.72
N MET A 21 9.32 14.87 6.14
CA MET A 21 10.19 14.12 7.06
C MET A 21 9.49 13.72 8.36
N ALA A 22 8.54 14.52 8.84
CA ALA A 22 7.77 14.23 10.05
C ALA A 22 6.87 12.98 9.92
N HIS A 23 6.47 12.60 8.71
CA HIS A 23 5.73 11.37 8.46
C HIS A 23 6.58 10.10 8.55
N GLY A 24 7.91 10.23 8.51
CA GLY A 24 8.86 9.14 8.73
C GLY A 24 9.41 9.05 10.16
N ALA A 25 9.04 9.97 11.05
CA ALA A 25 9.62 10.08 12.39
C ALA A 25 8.98 9.12 13.45
N GLY A 26 7.97 8.35 13.09
CA GLY A 26 7.30 7.41 14.01
C GLY A 26 6.30 8.04 14.96
N GLY A 27 5.96 9.33 14.77
CA GLY A 27 5.02 10.06 15.61
C GLY A 27 3.58 10.07 15.08
N ARG A 28 2.78 11.02 15.59
CA ARG A 28 1.36 11.15 15.21
C ARG A 28 1.13 11.28 13.71
N GLN A 29 1.98 12.02 13.00
CA GLN A 29 1.84 12.17 11.54
C GLN A 29 2.08 10.86 10.79
N THR A 30 3.02 10.04 11.26
CA THR A 30 3.24 8.69 10.73
C THR A 30 2.00 7.82 10.94
N SER A 31 1.44 7.80 12.15
CA SER A 31 0.24 7.02 12.48
C SER A 31 -0.97 7.50 11.65
N GLU A 32 -1.17 8.80 11.52
CA GLU A 32 -2.25 9.35 10.68
C GLU A 32 -2.10 8.95 9.20
N LEU A 33 -0.90 8.96 8.65
CA LEU A 33 -0.63 8.52 7.29
C LEU A 33 -0.94 7.03 7.11
N ILE A 34 -0.49 6.20 8.04
CA ILE A 34 -0.75 4.75 8.01
C ILE A 34 -2.25 4.48 8.10
N ASP A 35 -2.93 5.06 9.07
CA ASP A 35 -4.35 4.76 9.32
C ASP A 35 -5.27 5.33 8.24
N MET A 36 -5.02 6.56 7.78
CA MET A 36 -5.92 7.25 6.85
C MET A 36 -5.66 6.95 5.38
N ILE A 37 -4.45 6.54 5.04
CA ILE A 37 -4.07 6.27 3.65
C ILE A 37 -3.79 4.79 3.45
N PHE A 38 -2.79 4.23 4.12
CA PHE A 38 -2.37 2.86 3.83
C PHE A 38 -3.42 1.84 4.26
N LYS A 39 -3.88 1.84 5.50
CA LYS A 39 -4.93 0.92 5.94
C LYS A 39 -6.23 1.12 5.19
N ALA A 40 -6.63 2.36 4.94
CA ALA A 40 -7.87 2.64 4.21
C ALA A 40 -7.91 2.05 2.78
N HIS A 41 -6.76 1.79 2.17
CA HIS A 41 -6.67 1.29 0.79
C HIS A 41 -6.14 -0.14 0.68
N PHE A 42 -5.38 -0.61 1.66
CA PHE A 42 -4.72 -1.92 1.64
C PHE A 42 -5.22 -2.86 2.74
N ASP A 43 -6.27 -2.46 3.47
CA ASP A 43 -6.82 -3.29 4.54
C ASP A 43 -7.27 -4.66 4.01
N ASN A 44 -6.81 -5.71 4.66
CA ASN A 44 -7.13 -7.09 4.35
C ASN A 44 -6.90 -7.96 5.59
N PRO A 45 -7.42 -9.22 5.62
CA PRO A 45 -7.32 -10.09 6.80
C PRO A 45 -5.89 -10.40 7.27
N ASP A 46 -4.91 -10.28 6.38
CA ASP A 46 -3.51 -10.60 6.67
C ASP A 46 -2.71 -9.36 7.12
N LEU A 47 -3.31 -8.16 7.01
CA LEU A 47 -2.67 -6.92 7.42
C LEU A 47 -2.79 -6.76 8.94
N THR A 48 -1.67 -6.87 9.63
CA THR A 48 -1.56 -6.59 11.07
C THR A 48 -0.80 -5.28 11.30
N ALA A 49 -0.85 -4.76 12.52
CA ALA A 49 -0.08 -3.58 12.91
C ALA A 49 1.29 -3.95 13.50
N ASP A 50 1.78 -5.14 13.17
CA ASP A 50 3.03 -5.71 13.66
C ASP A 50 4.18 -5.50 12.65
N ASP A 51 5.38 -5.85 13.06
CA ASP A 51 6.60 -5.66 12.26
C ASP A 51 6.70 -6.57 11.04
N ALA A 52 5.88 -7.64 10.98
CA ALA A 52 5.88 -8.57 9.86
C ALA A 52 4.51 -9.19 9.63
N ALA A 53 4.20 -9.48 8.38
CA ALA A 53 3.04 -10.29 8.03
C ALA A 53 3.30 -11.76 8.33
N VAL A 54 2.32 -12.45 8.91
CA VAL A 54 2.34 -13.90 9.14
C VAL A 54 1.31 -14.52 8.22
N LEU A 55 1.77 -15.24 7.22
CA LEU A 55 0.94 -15.82 6.17
C LEU A 55 1.03 -17.34 6.20
N ALA A 56 -0.05 -18.01 5.82
CA ALA A 56 -0.02 -19.45 5.59
C ALA A 56 0.87 -19.75 4.37
N PRO A 57 1.82 -20.71 4.45
CA PRO A 57 2.64 -21.04 3.31
C PRO A 57 1.78 -21.68 2.20
N PRO A 58 2.01 -21.33 0.94
CA PRO A 58 1.34 -22.01 -0.17
C PRO A 58 1.79 -23.46 -0.28
N VAL A 59 0.95 -24.31 -0.86
CA VAL A 59 1.35 -25.69 -1.18
C VAL A 59 2.23 -25.68 -2.43
N GLY A 60 3.39 -26.33 -2.36
CA GLY A 60 4.33 -26.43 -3.47
C GLY A 60 5.46 -25.39 -3.40
N LYS A 61 5.90 -24.91 -4.55
CA LYS A 61 6.98 -23.91 -4.64
C LYS A 61 6.41 -22.51 -4.47
N MET A 62 7.15 -21.65 -3.80
CA MET A 62 6.83 -20.23 -3.63
C MET A 62 7.77 -19.37 -4.46
N ALA A 63 7.22 -18.41 -5.18
CA ALA A 63 7.98 -17.33 -5.81
C ALA A 63 7.70 -16.02 -5.07
N VAL A 64 8.73 -15.24 -4.85
CA VAL A 64 8.64 -13.90 -4.24
C VAL A 64 9.33 -12.91 -5.15
N SER A 65 8.69 -11.80 -5.44
CA SER A 65 9.25 -10.70 -6.22
C SER A 65 9.06 -9.38 -5.48
N THR A 66 10.05 -8.53 -5.58
CA THR A 66 10.00 -7.14 -5.12
C THR A 66 10.54 -6.25 -6.21
N ASP A 67 9.81 -5.20 -6.54
CA ASP A 67 10.21 -4.28 -7.59
C ASP A 67 9.94 -2.83 -7.20
N GLY A 68 10.64 -1.89 -7.85
CA GLY A 68 10.47 -0.46 -7.69
C GLY A 68 10.22 0.20 -9.04
N PHE A 69 9.31 1.18 -9.07
CA PHE A 69 8.90 1.85 -10.29
C PHE A 69 9.15 3.35 -10.22
N ILE A 70 9.68 3.91 -11.28
CA ILE A 70 9.88 5.34 -11.46
C ILE A 70 9.13 5.74 -12.72
N VAL A 71 8.18 6.67 -12.59
CA VAL A 71 7.45 7.25 -13.72
C VAL A 71 7.14 8.72 -13.44
N SER A 72 7.33 9.57 -14.43
CA SER A 72 7.01 10.99 -14.38
C SER A 72 6.26 11.39 -15.66
N PRO A 73 5.07 11.99 -15.53
CA PRO A 73 4.31 12.27 -14.30
C PRO A 73 3.76 10.98 -13.66
N ALA A 74 3.47 11.03 -12.35
CA ALA A 74 2.91 9.89 -11.61
C ALA A 74 1.51 9.47 -12.08
N PHE A 75 0.77 10.39 -12.69
CA PHE A 75 -0.51 10.15 -13.38
C PHE A 75 -0.31 10.45 -14.87
N TYR A 76 -0.67 9.51 -15.72
CA TYR A 76 -0.47 9.59 -17.17
C TYR A 76 -1.67 9.01 -17.93
N PRO A 77 -1.86 9.30 -19.22
CA PRO A 77 -2.92 8.69 -20.01
C PRO A 77 -2.86 7.16 -19.95
N GLY A 78 -3.95 6.55 -19.50
CA GLY A 78 -4.09 5.10 -19.39
C GLY A 78 -3.65 4.50 -18.04
N GLY A 79 -3.06 5.29 -17.12
CA GLY A 79 -2.65 4.74 -15.83
C GLY A 79 -2.04 5.74 -14.84
N ASN A 80 -1.44 5.17 -13.83
CA ASN A 80 -0.69 5.89 -12.81
C ASN A 80 0.37 4.97 -12.19
N ILE A 81 1.24 5.52 -11.36
CA ILE A 81 2.32 4.75 -10.73
C ILE A 81 1.80 3.60 -9.86
N GLY A 82 0.64 3.77 -9.21
CA GLY A 82 0.02 2.70 -8.41
C GLY A 82 -0.41 1.51 -9.27
N LYS A 83 -1.06 1.77 -10.42
CA LYS A 83 -1.40 0.72 -11.38
C LYS A 83 -0.14 0.04 -11.94
N LEU A 84 0.88 0.82 -12.27
CA LEU A 84 2.16 0.31 -12.78
C LEU A 84 2.83 -0.63 -11.77
N SER A 85 2.86 -0.26 -10.49
CA SER A 85 3.50 -1.07 -9.44
C SER A 85 2.87 -2.46 -9.32
N ILE A 86 1.55 -2.54 -9.35
CA ILE A 86 0.84 -3.83 -9.31
C ILE A 86 1.04 -4.61 -10.61
N CYS A 87 0.80 -3.99 -11.75
CA CYS A 87 0.92 -4.67 -13.04
C CYS A 87 2.32 -5.20 -13.30
N GLY A 88 3.37 -4.42 -12.98
CA GLY A 88 4.75 -4.82 -13.19
C GLY A 88 5.15 -5.98 -12.29
N THR A 89 4.81 -5.93 -11.01
CA THR A 89 5.12 -7.02 -10.07
C THR A 89 4.37 -8.31 -10.43
N VAL A 90 3.09 -8.20 -10.80
CA VAL A 90 2.31 -9.37 -11.27
C VAL A 90 2.89 -9.95 -12.56
N ASN A 91 3.37 -9.10 -13.46
CA ASN A 91 4.04 -9.55 -14.68
C ASN A 91 5.27 -10.40 -14.40
N ASP A 92 6.12 -9.97 -13.46
CA ASP A 92 7.33 -10.71 -13.08
C ASP A 92 7.00 -12.09 -12.51
N LEU A 93 6.01 -12.16 -11.61
CA LEU A 93 5.52 -13.44 -11.09
C LEU A 93 4.95 -14.33 -12.20
N SER A 94 4.20 -13.75 -13.13
CA SER A 94 3.59 -14.47 -14.25
C SER A 94 4.64 -15.04 -15.21
N CYS A 95 5.73 -14.30 -15.47
CA CYS A 95 6.87 -14.77 -16.26
C CYS A 95 7.54 -16.01 -15.64
N MET A 96 7.46 -16.16 -14.34
CA MET A 96 7.94 -17.36 -13.61
C MET A 96 6.89 -18.46 -13.51
N GLY A 97 5.71 -18.30 -14.11
CA GLY A 97 4.59 -19.23 -14.00
C GLY A 97 3.92 -19.26 -12.63
N ALA A 98 4.13 -18.23 -11.81
CA ALA A 98 3.55 -18.13 -10.49
C ALA A 98 2.21 -17.41 -10.52
N LYS A 99 1.32 -17.79 -9.61
CA LYS A 99 0.04 -17.10 -9.37
C LYS A 99 0.25 -16.08 -8.25
N PRO A 100 -0.07 -14.79 -8.45
CA PRO A 100 -0.03 -13.81 -7.38
C PRO A 100 -1.09 -14.15 -6.32
N LEU A 101 -0.69 -14.14 -5.05
CA LEU A 101 -1.55 -14.49 -3.91
C LEU A 101 -1.69 -13.34 -2.91
N TYR A 102 -0.61 -12.59 -2.67
CA TYR A 102 -0.52 -11.52 -1.67
C TYR A 102 0.06 -10.25 -2.28
#